data_36eb4930740c63d299304e016805ed40
#
_entry.id   36eb4930740c63d299304e016805ed40
#
_cell.length_a   1.000
_cell.length_b   1.000
_cell.length_c   1.000
_cell.angle_alpha   90.00
_cell.angle_beta   90.00
_cell.angle_gamma   90.00
#
_symmetry.space_group_name_H-M   'P 1'
#
loop_
_entity.id
_entity.type
_entity.pdbx_description
1 polymer ?
#
loop_
_entity_poly.entity_id
_entity_poly.type
_entity_poly.pdbx_seq_one_letter_code
_entity_poly.pdbx_strand_id
1 'polypeptide(L)'
;MKTALTIAGSDSSGGAGIQADTKTMTANGVYAMSAITALTAQNTTGVTGIFEATPEFLAQEIDAIFTDIYPDAVKIGMVSSAELIGVIAEKLHTYGAKHIVVDPVMVATSGSKHIVVDPVMVATSGSKLLRDDAVQALTEKLLPMAEVVTPNIPEAEILSGMKITDAAGMEAAAKLISEKYHCAVLCK
;
A
#
# COMPACT_ATOMS: atom_id res chain seq x y z
N MET A 1 -20.27 -7.01 -14.20
CA MET A 1 -18.80 -7.12 -14.12
C MET A 1 -18.43 -6.73 -12.70
N LYS A 2 -17.50 -7.43 -12.05
CA LYS A 2 -16.99 -7.00 -10.74
C LYS A 2 -16.10 -5.78 -10.88
N THR A 3 -16.07 -4.94 -9.87
CA THR A 3 -15.33 -3.68 -9.84
C THR A 3 -14.30 -3.68 -8.71
N ALA A 4 -13.13 -3.10 -8.93
CA ALA A 4 -12.12 -2.95 -7.87
C ALA A 4 -11.42 -1.59 -7.97
N LEU A 5 -11.15 -1.01 -6.81
CA LEU A 5 -10.39 0.22 -6.67
C LEU A 5 -8.97 -0.11 -6.20
N THR A 6 -7.95 0.42 -6.88
CA THR A 6 -6.60 0.50 -6.32
C THR A 6 -6.32 1.90 -5.81
N ILE A 7 -5.81 2.01 -4.58
CA ILE A 7 -5.34 3.25 -3.96
C ILE A 7 -3.84 3.10 -3.76
N ALA A 8 -3.04 3.70 -4.64
CA ALA A 8 -1.58 3.52 -4.63
C ALA A 8 -0.86 4.63 -5.43
N GLY A 9 0.46 4.66 -5.34
CA GLY A 9 1.30 5.46 -6.22
C GLY A 9 1.30 4.93 -7.64
N SER A 10 1.64 5.81 -8.59
CA SER A 10 1.87 5.43 -9.98
C SER A 10 3.30 4.91 -10.18
N ASP A 11 3.52 4.13 -11.23
CA ASP A 11 4.83 3.79 -11.78
C ASP A 11 4.83 4.12 -13.27
N SER A 12 5.59 5.16 -13.67
CA SER A 12 5.65 5.58 -15.07
C SER A 12 6.20 4.51 -16.02
N SER A 13 6.98 3.55 -15.51
CA SER A 13 7.43 2.39 -16.28
C SER A 13 6.38 1.28 -16.41
N GLY A 14 5.32 1.34 -15.60
CA GLY A 14 4.19 0.43 -15.68
C GLY A 14 4.38 -0.95 -15.06
N GLY A 15 5.45 -1.16 -14.28
CA GLY A 15 5.80 -2.44 -13.66
C GLY A 15 5.26 -2.63 -12.25
N ALA A 16 4.84 -1.54 -11.60
CA ALA A 16 4.34 -1.53 -10.23
C ALA A 16 3.15 -0.56 -10.08
N GLY A 17 2.73 -0.30 -8.83
CA GLY A 17 1.70 0.67 -8.49
C GLY A 17 0.37 0.46 -9.20
N ILE A 18 -0.37 1.56 -9.39
CA ILE A 18 -1.70 1.50 -10.04
C ILE A 18 -1.66 0.89 -11.44
N GLN A 19 -0.56 1.01 -12.17
CA GLN A 19 -0.44 0.46 -13.52
C GLN A 19 -0.38 -1.07 -13.50
N ALA A 20 0.38 -1.67 -12.59
CA ALA A 20 0.43 -3.11 -12.41
C ALA A 20 -0.91 -3.65 -11.88
N ASP A 21 -1.50 -2.96 -10.91
CA ASP A 21 -2.79 -3.33 -10.33
C ASP A 21 -3.89 -3.32 -11.39
N THR A 22 -4.01 -2.24 -12.16
CA THR A 22 -5.02 -2.09 -13.22
C THR A 22 -4.88 -3.16 -14.30
N LYS A 23 -3.64 -3.44 -14.75
CA LYS A 23 -3.37 -4.50 -15.72
C LYS A 23 -3.81 -5.87 -15.19
N THR A 24 -3.46 -6.16 -13.93
CA THR A 24 -3.79 -7.42 -13.27
C THR A 24 -5.30 -7.59 -13.10
N MET A 25 -5.98 -6.58 -12.59
CA MET A 25 -7.43 -6.58 -12.41
C MET A 25 -8.14 -6.78 -13.75
N THR A 26 -7.74 -6.04 -14.78
CA THR A 26 -8.31 -6.13 -16.12
C THR A 26 -8.08 -7.50 -16.74
N ALA A 27 -6.88 -8.08 -16.61
CA ALA A 27 -6.57 -9.42 -17.10
C ALA A 27 -7.42 -10.52 -16.43
N ASN A 28 -7.90 -10.25 -15.20
CA ASN A 28 -8.81 -11.14 -14.47
C ASN A 28 -10.30 -10.80 -14.67
N GLY A 29 -10.64 -9.96 -15.64
CA GLY A 29 -12.03 -9.62 -15.98
C GLY A 29 -12.72 -8.68 -14.98
N VAL A 30 -11.94 -7.94 -14.19
CA VAL A 30 -12.41 -6.97 -13.21
C VAL A 30 -12.29 -5.55 -13.78
N TYR A 31 -13.32 -4.74 -13.63
CA TYR A 31 -13.26 -3.31 -13.95
C TYR A 31 -12.41 -2.58 -12.91
N ALA A 32 -11.27 -2.08 -13.36
CA ALA A 32 -10.29 -1.45 -12.48
C ALA A 32 -10.46 0.06 -12.44
N MET A 33 -10.49 0.62 -11.22
CA MET A 33 -10.49 2.05 -10.93
C MET A 33 -9.28 2.39 -10.09
N SER A 34 -8.86 3.66 -10.07
CA SER A 34 -7.68 4.09 -9.32
C SER A 34 -7.87 5.43 -8.63
N ALA A 35 -7.38 5.54 -7.39
CA ALA A 35 -7.08 6.79 -6.70
C ALA A 35 -5.57 6.86 -6.47
N ILE A 36 -4.93 7.97 -6.86
CA ILE A 36 -3.48 8.06 -6.98
C ILE A 36 -2.90 8.80 -5.78
N THR A 37 -2.10 8.10 -4.97
CA THR A 37 -1.44 8.70 -3.80
C THR A 37 -0.20 9.53 -4.16
N ALA A 38 0.49 9.17 -5.24
CA ALA A 38 1.64 9.90 -5.76
C ALA A 38 1.90 9.57 -7.23
N LEU A 39 2.37 10.53 -7.99
CA LEU A 39 2.98 10.32 -9.29
C LEU A 39 4.48 10.10 -9.11
N THR A 40 5.06 9.12 -9.80
CA THR A 40 6.51 8.90 -9.79
C THR A 40 7.12 9.04 -11.17
N ALA A 41 8.28 9.68 -11.24
CA ALA A 41 9.18 9.58 -12.39
C ALA A 41 10.06 8.35 -12.15
N GLN A 42 9.61 7.20 -12.61
CA GLN A 42 10.19 5.89 -12.29
C GLN A 42 10.48 5.10 -13.57
N ASN A 43 11.56 4.31 -13.52
CA ASN A 43 11.91 3.32 -14.53
C ASN A 43 12.47 2.05 -13.85
N THR A 44 12.97 1.10 -14.64
CA THR A 44 13.49 -0.18 -14.12
C THR A 44 14.77 -0.03 -13.30
N THR A 45 15.40 1.14 -13.30
CA THR A 45 16.64 1.42 -12.55
C THR A 45 16.40 2.24 -11.27
N GLY A 46 15.23 2.86 -11.11
CA GLY A 46 14.89 3.61 -9.90
C GLY A 46 13.83 4.69 -10.08
N VAL A 47 13.61 5.42 -9.00
CA VAL A 47 12.70 6.59 -8.93
C VAL A 47 13.55 7.85 -8.87
N THR A 48 13.29 8.79 -9.79
CA THR A 48 14.03 10.07 -9.90
C THR A 48 13.22 11.28 -9.44
N GLY A 49 11.91 11.11 -9.26
CA GLY A 49 11.03 12.17 -8.78
C GLY A 49 9.72 11.62 -8.25
N ILE A 50 9.15 12.27 -7.25
CA ILE A 50 7.87 11.94 -6.63
C ILE A 50 7.06 13.22 -6.50
N PHE A 51 5.79 13.16 -6.89
CA PHE A 51 4.81 14.21 -6.66
C PHE A 51 3.62 13.60 -5.93
N GLU A 52 3.50 13.88 -4.63
CA GLU A 52 2.39 13.38 -3.81
C GLU A 52 1.08 14.10 -4.14
N ALA A 53 -0.02 13.37 -4.13
CA ALA A 53 -1.34 13.96 -4.10
C ALA A 53 -1.57 14.70 -2.77
N THR A 54 -2.33 15.79 -2.79
CA THR A 54 -2.75 16.39 -1.51
C THR A 54 -3.83 15.53 -0.85
N PRO A 55 -3.95 15.56 0.49
CA PRO A 55 -5.02 14.86 1.21
C PRO A 55 -6.42 15.18 0.67
N GLU A 56 -6.66 16.45 0.34
CA GLU A 56 -7.94 16.93 -0.21
C GLU A 56 -8.22 16.37 -1.60
N PHE A 57 -7.19 16.28 -2.45
CA PHE A 57 -7.37 15.76 -3.81
C PHE A 57 -7.58 14.24 -3.79
N LEU A 58 -6.83 13.51 -2.97
CA LEU A 58 -7.05 12.07 -2.78
C LEU A 58 -8.46 11.78 -2.25
N ALA A 59 -8.95 12.60 -1.31
CA ALA A 59 -10.32 12.51 -0.83
C ALA A 59 -11.33 12.67 -1.97
N GLN A 60 -11.13 13.65 -2.87
CA GLN A 60 -11.98 13.89 -4.04
C GLN A 60 -11.95 12.73 -5.04
N GLU A 61 -10.78 12.12 -5.29
CA GLU A 61 -10.68 10.93 -6.15
C GLU A 61 -11.50 9.76 -5.59
N ILE A 62 -11.37 9.50 -4.29
CA ILE A 62 -12.13 8.43 -3.61
C ILE A 62 -13.63 8.74 -3.64
N ASP A 63 -14.03 9.97 -3.32
CA ASP A 63 -15.44 10.40 -3.36
C ASP A 63 -16.03 10.25 -4.77
N ALA A 64 -15.31 10.66 -5.81
CA ALA A 64 -15.76 10.54 -7.19
C ALA A 64 -16.05 9.09 -7.60
N ILE A 65 -15.24 8.14 -7.11
CA ILE A 65 -15.42 6.72 -7.40
C ILE A 65 -16.60 6.15 -6.60
N PHE A 66 -16.62 6.34 -5.28
CA PHE A 66 -17.64 5.72 -4.41
C PHE A 66 -19.05 6.27 -4.64
N THR A 67 -19.16 7.50 -5.15
CA THR A 67 -20.47 8.13 -5.44
C THR A 67 -21.04 7.77 -6.82
N ASP A 68 -20.23 7.18 -7.70
CA ASP A 68 -20.66 6.76 -9.05
C ASP A 68 -20.57 5.23 -9.22
N ILE A 69 -19.35 4.68 -9.21
CA ILE A 69 -19.13 3.24 -9.40
C ILE A 69 -18.58 2.65 -8.09
N TYR A 70 -19.48 2.22 -7.21
CA TYR A 70 -19.09 1.66 -5.92
C TYR A 70 -18.23 0.39 -6.10
N PRO A 71 -16.98 0.34 -5.53
CA PRO A 71 -16.11 -0.81 -5.70
C PRO A 71 -16.60 -2.05 -4.93
N ASP A 72 -16.57 -3.23 -5.56
CA ASP A 72 -16.76 -4.50 -4.86
C ASP A 72 -15.60 -4.83 -3.92
N ALA A 73 -14.38 -4.38 -4.24
CA ALA A 73 -13.17 -4.59 -3.45
C ALA A 73 -12.21 -3.40 -3.57
N VAL A 74 -11.36 -3.23 -2.57
CA VAL A 74 -10.33 -2.18 -2.53
C VAL A 74 -8.96 -2.78 -2.27
N LYS A 75 -7.96 -2.43 -3.08
CA LYS A 75 -6.55 -2.73 -2.82
C LYS A 75 -5.84 -1.44 -2.45
N ILE A 76 -5.11 -1.46 -1.34
CA ILE A 76 -4.24 -0.35 -0.91
C ILE A 76 -2.80 -0.80 -1.11
N GLY A 77 -2.05 -0.03 -1.90
CA GLY A 77 -0.62 -0.24 -2.11
C GLY A 77 0.22 0.80 -1.36
N MET A 78 1.22 1.37 -2.04
CA MET A 78 2.11 2.36 -1.45
C MET A 78 1.37 3.65 -1.10
N VAL A 79 1.43 4.04 0.18
CA VAL A 79 0.97 5.33 0.70
C VAL A 79 2.06 5.90 1.60
N SER A 80 2.63 7.04 1.23
CA SER A 80 3.87 7.56 1.81
C SER A 80 3.70 8.33 3.11
N SER A 81 2.54 8.93 3.37
CA SER A 81 2.33 9.82 4.51
C SER A 81 1.18 9.39 5.43
N ALA A 82 1.32 9.71 6.72
CA ALA A 82 0.28 9.46 7.73
C ALA A 82 -1.02 10.23 7.43
N GLU A 83 -0.91 11.39 6.79
CA GLU A 83 -2.07 12.21 6.40
C GLU A 83 -2.90 11.52 5.33
N LEU A 84 -2.27 11.04 4.24
CA LEU A 84 -2.95 10.28 3.19
C LEU A 84 -3.57 8.99 3.72
N ILE A 85 -2.85 8.27 4.62
CA ILE A 85 -3.38 7.08 5.30
C ILE A 85 -4.64 7.43 6.11
N GLY A 86 -4.61 8.57 6.81
CA GLY A 86 -5.77 9.07 7.55
C GLY A 86 -6.98 9.30 6.67
N VAL A 87 -6.78 9.97 5.53
CA VAL A 87 -7.85 10.23 4.54
C VAL A 87 -8.41 8.93 3.98
N ILE A 88 -7.55 8.00 3.59
CA ILE A 88 -7.99 6.69 3.06
C ILE A 88 -8.86 5.97 4.09
N ALA A 89 -8.39 5.86 5.34
CA ALA A 89 -9.11 5.17 6.39
C ALA A 89 -10.49 5.83 6.67
N GLU A 90 -10.53 7.16 6.75
CA GLU A 90 -11.76 7.92 6.95
C GLU A 90 -12.76 7.69 5.82
N LYS A 91 -12.32 7.79 4.55
CA LYS A 91 -13.19 7.61 3.39
C LYS A 91 -13.70 6.18 3.27
N LEU A 92 -12.84 5.18 3.42
CA LEU A 92 -13.25 3.78 3.38
C LEU A 92 -14.24 3.43 4.49
N HIS A 93 -14.05 3.99 5.70
CA HIS A 93 -15.00 3.85 6.79
C HIS A 93 -16.34 4.53 6.47
N THR A 94 -16.31 5.77 5.97
CA THR A 94 -17.49 6.57 5.63
C THR A 94 -18.36 5.87 4.60
N TYR A 95 -17.75 5.29 3.58
CA TYR A 95 -18.46 4.55 2.53
C TYR A 95 -18.76 3.08 2.90
N GLY A 96 -18.29 2.59 4.04
CA GLY A 96 -18.48 1.18 4.43
C GLY A 96 -17.84 0.21 3.44
N ALA A 97 -16.64 0.54 2.95
CA ALA A 97 -15.91 -0.26 1.98
C ALA A 97 -15.66 -1.69 2.50
N LYS A 98 -15.74 -2.66 1.61
CA LYS A 98 -15.58 -4.09 1.92
C LYS A 98 -14.45 -4.71 1.11
N HIS A 99 -14.01 -5.91 1.51
CA HIS A 99 -12.98 -6.68 0.82
C HIS A 99 -11.71 -5.85 0.59
N ILE A 100 -11.16 -5.32 1.69
CA ILE A 100 -9.98 -4.46 1.69
C ILE A 100 -8.74 -5.34 1.78
N VAL A 101 -7.85 -5.23 0.77
CA VAL A 101 -6.53 -5.85 0.74
C VAL A 101 -5.48 -4.76 0.94
N VAL A 102 -4.63 -4.91 1.94
CA VAL A 102 -3.50 -3.99 2.19
C VAL A 102 -2.19 -4.66 1.83
N ASP A 103 -1.48 -4.10 0.86
CA ASP A 103 -0.10 -4.42 0.52
C ASP A 103 0.81 -3.38 1.17
N PRO A 104 1.40 -3.68 2.35
CA PRO A 104 2.08 -2.69 3.17
C PRO A 104 3.48 -2.40 2.61
N VAL A 105 3.58 -1.66 1.52
CA VAL A 105 4.84 -1.33 0.87
C VAL A 105 5.66 -0.39 1.75
N MET A 106 6.35 -0.96 2.74
CA MET A 106 7.20 -0.25 3.69
C MET A 106 8.68 -0.32 3.34
N VAL A 107 9.10 -1.36 2.60
CA VAL A 107 10.50 -1.63 2.24
C VAL A 107 10.58 -2.09 0.79
N ALA A 108 11.48 -1.48 -0.01
CA ALA A 108 11.72 -1.94 -1.38
C ALA A 108 12.46 -3.28 -1.38
N THR A 109 11.91 -4.30 -2.04
CA THR A 109 12.54 -5.62 -2.20
C THR A 109 13.52 -5.69 -3.36
N SER A 110 13.39 -4.81 -4.35
CA SER A 110 14.39 -4.65 -5.41
C SER A 110 15.51 -3.75 -4.90
N GLY A 111 16.77 -4.17 -5.03
CA GLY A 111 17.97 -3.43 -4.61
C GLY A 111 18.18 -2.05 -5.28
N SER A 112 17.13 -1.44 -5.73
CA SER A 112 17.08 -0.07 -6.23
C SER A 112 17.34 0.87 -5.05
N LYS A 113 18.43 1.60 -5.13
CA LYS A 113 18.72 2.71 -4.22
C LYS A 113 17.72 3.83 -4.53
N HIS A 114 16.55 3.76 -3.92
CA HIS A 114 15.56 4.82 -4.09
C HIS A 114 15.95 6.00 -3.23
N ILE A 115 16.32 7.06 -3.90
CA ILE A 115 16.44 8.37 -3.28
C ILE A 115 15.00 8.87 -3.08
N VAL A 116 14.49 8.70 -1.87
CA VAL A 116 13.43 9.57 -1.40
C VAL A 116 14.10 10.91 -1.17
N VAL A 117 13.86 11.87 -2.03
CA VAL A 117 14.27 13.24 -1.81
C VAL A 117 13.31 13.83 -0.77
N ASP A 118 13.55 13.50 0.49
CA ASP A 118 13.26 14.39 1.59
C ASP A 118 14.53 15.25 1.75
N PRO A 119 14.46 16.58 1.79
CA PRO A 119 15.64 17.43 1.86
C PRO A 119 16.43 17.29 3.17
N VAL A 120 16.13 16.36 4.04
CA VAL A 120 16.87 16.12 5.29
C VAL A 120 17.08 14.62 5.55
N MET A 121 18.36 14.17 5.33
CA MET A 121 19.06 13.05 5.97
C MET A 121 19.07 11.66 5.30
N VAL A 122 20.21 11.43 4.65
CA VAL A 122 21.15 10.28 4.62
C VAL A 122 20.56 8.89 4.40
N ALA A 123 20.74 8.43 3.15
CA ALA A 123 20.64 7.04 2.76
C ALA A 123 21.91 6.25 3.12
N THR A 124 21.74 5.11 3.79
CA THR A 124 22.64 3.98 3.65
C THR A 124 21.80 2.70 3.62
N SER A 125 21.87 1.97 2.50
CA SER A 125 21.47 0.58 2.24
C SER A 125 20.37 0.01 3.18
N GLY A 126 19.12 0.10 2.75
CA GLY A 126 17.95 -0.37 3.50
C GLY A 126 16.92 0.75 3.66
N SER A 127 16.59 1.45 2.56
CA SER A 127 15.72 2.62 2.62
C SER A 127 14.30 2.22 3.06
N LYS A 128 13.90 2.65 4.26
CA LYS A 128 12.49 2.72 4.64
C LYS A 128 11.76 3.58 3.61
N LEU A 129 10.73 3.04 2.99
CA LEU A 129 9.85 3.78 2.09
C LEU A 129 8.79 4.59 2.85
N LEU A 130 8.47 4.18 4.08
CA LEU A 130 7.58 4.88 4.97
C LEU A 130 8.35 5.46 6.17
N ARG A 131 7.93 6.67 6.57
CA ARG A 131 8.32 7.27 7.85
C ARG A 131 7.66 6.52 9.02
N ASP A 132 8.20 6.64 10.20
CA ASP A 132 7.69 5.93 11.39
C ASP A 132 6.24 6.33 11.73
N ASP A 133 5.87 7.60 11.53
CA ASP A 133 4.51 8.10 11.66
C ASP A 133 3.51 7.47 10.66
N ALA A 134 3.96 7.22 9.44
CA ALA A 134 3.17 6.56 8.42
C ALA A 134 3.01 5.05 8.71
N VAL A 135 4.06 4.39 9.21
CA VAL A 135 3.95 2.99 9.68
C VAL A 135 2.95 2.88 10.83
N GLN A 136 3.01 3.81 11.79
CA GLN A 136 2.05 3.85 12.89
C GLN A 136 0.62 4.08 12.37
N ALA A 137 0.41 5.05 11.49
CA ALA A 137 -0.90 5.31 10.91
C ALA A 137 -1.43 4.11 10.12
N LEU A 138 -0.58 3.41 9.36
CA LEU A 138 -0.93 2.20 8.63
C LEU A 138 -1.41 1.10 9.59
N THR A 139 -0.65 0.85 10.66
CA THR A 139 -0.94 -0.22 11.62
C THR A 139 -2.16 0.07 12.49
N GLU A 140 -2.42 1.34 12.82
CA GLU A 140 -3.52 1.73 13.70
C GLU A 140 -4.84 1.97 12.93
N LYS A 141 -4.77 2.43 11.68
CA LYS A 141 -5.96 2.88 10.94
C LYS A 141 -6.36 1.98 9.79
N LEU A 142 -5.41 1.44 9.01
CA LEU A 142 -5.72 0.65 7.82
C LEU A 142 -5.68 -0.86 8.06
N LEU A 143 -4.68 -1.38 8.78
CA LEU A 143 -4.61 -2.83 9.02
C LEU A 143 -5.84 -3.39 9.75
N PRO A 144 -6.45 -2.69 10.73
CA PRO A 144 -7.68 -3.19 11.36
C PRO A 144 -8.89 -3.24 10.43
N MET A 145 -8.85 -2.58 9.28
CA MET A 145 -9.91 -2.61 8.25
C MET A 145 -9.66 -3.66 7.19
N ALA A 146 -8.44 -4.21 7.15
CA ALA A 146 -8.03 -5.14 6.11
C ALA A 146 -8.64 -6.53 6.32
N GLU A 147 -9.15 -7.13 5.24
CA GLU A 147 -9.50 -8.54 5.19
C GLU A 147 -8.26 -9.41 4.95
N VAL A 148 -7.33 -8.90 4.12
CA VAL A 148 -6.06 -9.56 3.81
C VAL A 148 -4.92 -8.56 3.82
N VAL A 149 -3.79 -8.95 4.40
CA VAL A 149 -2.52 -8.19 4.37
C VAL A 149 -1.45 -9.04 3.69
N THR A 150 -0.67 -8.45 2.78
CA THR A 150 0.31 -9.16 1.94
C THR A 150 1.76 -8.71 2.16
N PRO A 151 2.34 -8.86 3.36
CA PRO A 151 3.68 -8.39 3.66
C PRO A 151 4.76 -9.27 3.00
N ASN A 152 5.83 -8.64 2.53
CA ASN A 152 7.10 -9.33 2.28
C ASN A 152 7.81 -9.62 3.61
N ILE A 153 8.92 -10.42 3.57
CA ILE A 153 9.64 -10.82 4.80
C ILE A 153 10.07 -9.62 5.66
N PRO A 154 10.73 -8.57 5.13
CA PRO A 154 11.08 -7.39 5.91
C PRO A 154 9.87 -6.68 6.54
N GLU A 155 8.76 -6.59 5.82
CA GLU A 155 7.51 -5.99 6.32
C GLU A 155 6.88 -6.86 7.41
N ALA A 156 6.88 -8.18 7.22
CA ALA A 156 6.41 -9.12 8.23
C ALA A 156 7.25 -9.05 9.52
N GLU A 157 8.56 -8.86 9.41
CA GLU A 157 9.44 -8.62 10.56
C GLU A 157 9.04 -7.33 11.32
N ILE A 158 8.76 -6.25 10.59
CA ILE A 158 8.31 -4.97 11.20
C ILE A 158 6.95 -5.15 11.89
N LEU A 159 5.99 -5.77 11.22
CA LEU A 159 4.62 -5.91 11.73
C LEU A 159 4.53 -6.87 12.93
N SER A 160 5.30 -7.97 12.90
CA SER A 160 5.32 -8.98 13.96
C SER A 160 6.29 -8.65 15.10
N GLY A 161 7.32 -7.84 14.84
CA GLY A 161 8.44 -7.62 15.76
C GLY A 161 9.41 -8.81 15.86
N MET A 162 9.28 -9.82 15.00
CA MET A 162 10.11 -11.02 14.97
C MET A 162 11.17 -10.94 13.87
N LYS A 163 12.30 -11.63 14.07
CA LYS A 163 13.25 -11.94 12.99
C LYS A 163 12.82 -13.21 12.29
N ILE A 164 12.81 -13.20 10.95
CA ILE A 164 12.41 -14.34 10.11
C ILE A 164 13.65 -14.86 9.38
N THR A 165 14.06 -16.08 9.71
CA THR A 165 15.23 -16.73 9.12
C THR A 165 14.90 -17.97 8.30
N ASP A 166 13.67 -18.49 8.47
CA ASP A 166 13.21 -19.70 7.82
C ASP A 166 11.67 -19.70 7.64
N ALA A 167 11.16 -20.76 7.04
CA ALA A 167 9.73 -20.91 6.78
C ALA A 167 8.90 -21.01 8.08
N ALA A 168 9.42 -21.61 9.14
CA ALA A 168 8.71 -21.72 10.42
C ALA A 168 8.60 -20.35 11.09
N GLY A 169 9.64 -19.53 11.02
CA GLY A 169 9.61 -18.13 11.47
C GLY A 169 8.62 -17.29 10.66
N MET A 170 8.53 -17.50 9.35
CA MET A 170 7.56 -16.82 8.50
C MET A 170 6.11 -17.18 8.87
N GLU A 171 5.84 -18.45 9.11
CA GLU A 171 4.52 -18.92 9.57
C GLU A 171 4.17 -18.34 10.95
N ALA A 172 5.11 -18.32 11.88
CA ALA A 172 4.92 -17.74 13.21
C ALA A 172 4.63 -16.22 13.14
N ALA A 173 5.39 -15.49 12.33
CA ALA A 173 5.16 -14.06 12.10
C ALA A 173 3.78 -13.80 11.47
N ALA A 174 3.38 -14.58 10.48
CA ALA A 174 2.06 -14.46 9.85
C ALA A 174 0.92 -14.68 10.85
N LYS A 175 1.04 -15.68 11.73
CA LYS A 175 0.06 -15.93 12.81
C LYS A 175 -0.04 -14.74 13.77
N LEU A 176 1.09 -14.21 14.23
CA LEU A 176 1.10 -13.04 15.11
C LEU A 176 0.44 -11.81 14.46
N ILE A 177 0.73 -11.57 13.19
CA ILE A 177 0.13 -10.46 12.44
C ILE A 177 -1.39 -10.68 12.32
N SER A 178 -1.81 -11.91 11.97
CA SER A 178 -3.22 -12.27 11.84
C SER A 178 -3.98 -12.08 13.17
N GLU A 179 -3.42 -12.54 14.27
CA GLU A 179 -4.01 -12.39 15.61
C GLU A 179 -4.09 -10.90 16.03
N LYS A 180 -3.03 -10.13 15.74
CA LYS A 180 -2.94 -8.72 16.15
C LYS A 180 -3.91 -7.82 15.39
N TYR A 181 -4.10 -8.06 14.09
CA TYR A 181 -4.90 -7.19 13.22
C TYR A 181 -6.23 -7.82 12.78
N HIS A 182 -6.52 -9.05 13.20
CA HIS A 182 -7.74 -9.79 12.88
C HIS A 182 -8.00 -9.95 11.37
N CYS A 183 -6.93 -10.18 10.59
CA CYS A 183 -6.98 -10.31 9.14
C CYS A 183 -6.28 -11.58 8.66
N ALA A 184 -6.55 -12.02 7.43
CA ALA A 184 -5.74 -13.03 6.78
C ALA A 184 -4.37 -12.46 6.38
N VAL A 185 -3.33 -13.28 6.39
CA VAL A 185 -1.97 -12.86 6.04
C VAL A 185 -1.41 -13.75 4.94
N LEU A 186 -1.01 -13.15 3.83
CA LEU A 186 -0.25 -13.78 2.76
C LEU A 186 1.18 -13.24 2.77
N CYS A 187 2.07 -13.94 3.46
CA CYS A 187 3.51 -13.60 3.48
C CYS A 187 4.17 -14.01 2.16
N LYS A 188 4.98 -13.13 1.55
CA LYS A 188 5.60 -13.34 0.22
C LYS A 188 7.12 -13.08 0.23
#